data_f1408a2b27d0106443321566e3a5283b
#
_entry.id   f1408a2b27d0106443321566e3a5283b
#
_cell.length_a   1.000
_cell.length_b   1.000
_cell.length_c   1.000
_cell.angle_alpha   90.00
_cell.angle_beta   90.00
_cell.angle_gamma   90.00
#
_symmetry.space_group_name_H-M   'P 1'
#
loop_
_entity.id
_entity.type
_entity.pdbx_description
1 polymer ?
#
loop_
_entity_poly.entity_id
_entity_poly.type
_entity_poly.pdbx_seq_one_letter_code
_entity_poly.pdbx_strand_id
1 'polypeptide(L)'
;MTLVEGDFIRLEPLDDDEKDEYPHGWDLAMDQYIGKITKIISIIPCMDGSFDEEDEYYLECDNGRFVWSNIHLTKVEPQKVKLF
;
A
#
# COMPACT_ATOMS: atom_id res chain seq x y z
N MET A 1 -11.88 -0.52 -8.50
CA MET A 1 -11.32 0.83 -8.47
C MET A 1 -9.81 0.77 -8.54
N THR A 2 -9.22 1.59 -9.38
CA THR A 2 -7.78 1.55 -9.61
C THR A 2 -7.09 2.67 -8.83
N LEU A 3 -6.04 2.30 -8.11
CA LEU A 3 -5.21 3.27 -7.41
C LEU A 3 -4.20 3.86 -8.38
N VAL A 4 -3.91 5.14 -8.20
CA VAL A 4 -2.91 5.82 -9.03
C VAL A 4 -1.96 6.60 -8.13
N GLU A 5 -0.82 6.98 -8.70
CA GLU A 5 0.13 7.79 -7.97
C GLU A 5 -0.54 9.09 -7.56
N GLY A 6 -0.27 9.50 -6.33
CA GLY A 6 -0.88 10.70 -5.78
C GLY A 6 -2.13 10.44 -4.96
N ASP A 7 -2.70 9.24 -5.05
CA ASP A 7 -3.88 8.91 -4.25
C ASP A 7 -3.51 8.80 -2.78
N PHE A 8 -4.45 9.19 -1.92
CA PHE A 8 -4.32 8.96 -0.49
C PHE A 8 -4.99 7.65 -0.16
N ILE A 9 -4.34 6.86 0.69
CA ILE A 9 -4.84 5.56 1.09
C ILE A 9 -4.64 5.37 2.58
N ARG A 10 -5.42 4.43 3.13
CA ARG A 10 -5.21 3.98 4.50
C ARG A 10 -4.72 2.55 4.46
N LEU A 11 -3.73 2.25 5.29
CA LEU A 11 -3.17 0.90 5.40
C LEU A 11 -4.04 0.09 6.36
N GLU A 12 -4.79 -0.85 5.81
CA GLU A 12 -5.68 -1.68 6.62
C GLU A 12 -4.89 -2.80 7.29
N PRO A 13 -5.33 -3.25 8.46
CA PRO A 13 -4.62 -4.33 9.14
C PRO A 13 -4.74 -5.65 8.39
N LEU A 14 -3.72 -6.48 8.58
CA LEU A 14 -3.68 -7.82 8.01
C LEU A 14 -3.55 -8.82 9.15
N ASP A 15 -4.13 -10.02 8.95
CA ASP A 15 -3.91 -11.08 9.93
C ASP A 15 -2.59 -11.78 9.61
N ASP A 16 -2.22 -12.73 10.48
CA ASP A 16 -0.91 -13.39 10.35
C ASP A 16 -0.79 -14.17 9.05
N ASP A 17 -1.88 -14.82 8.63
CA ASP A 17 -1.84 -15.59 7.40
C ASP A 17 -1.62 -14.69 6.20
N GLU A 18 -2.27 -13.53 6.20
CA GLU A 18 -2.10 -12.60 5.10
C GLU A 18 -0.69 -12.04 5.05
N LYS A 19 -0.08 -11.82 6.20
CA LYS A 19 1.29 -11.34 6.26
C LYS A 19 2.27 -12.39 5.75
N ASP A 20 2.02 -13.65 6.07
CA ASP A 20 2.88 -14.74 5.62
C ASP A 20 2.85 -14.89 4.11
N GLU A 21 1.73 -14.57 3.49
CA GLU A 21 1.55 -14.71 2.06
C GLU A 21 1.62 -13.39 1.32
N TYR A 22 2.14 -12.37 1.96
CA TYR A 22 2.21 -11.05 1.35
C TYR A 22 3.02 -11.12 0.06
N PRO A 23 2.49 -10.61 -1.06
CA PRO A 23 3.12 -10.82 -2.37
C PRO A 23 4.58 -10.40 -2.46
N HIS A 24 4.96 -9.35 -1.77
CA HIS A 24 6.32 -8.83 -1.83
C HIS A 24 7.09 -9.06 -0.55
N GLY A 25 6.51 -9.86 0.35
CA GLY A 25 7.13 -10.12 1.64
C GLY A 25 6.76 -9.08 2.68
N TRP A 26 6.55 -9.51 3.90
CA TRP A 26 6.19 -8.63 5.00
C TRP A 26 7.37 -8.47 5.95
N ASP A 27 7.74 -7.23 6.21
CA ASP A 27 8.79 -6.91 7.19
C ASP A 27 8.11 -6.43 8.45
N LEU A 28 8.61 -6.86 9.61
CA LEU A 28 7.99 -6.47 10.87
C LEU A 28 7.95 -4.97 11.05
N ALA A 29 8.89 -4.25 10.47
CA ALA A 29 8.88 -2.80 10.56
C ALA A 29 7.68 -2.18 9.85
N MET A 30 7.02 -2.93 8.95
CA MET A 30 5.84 -2.43 8.26
C MET A 30 4.64 -2.33 9.20
N ASP A 31 4.65 -3.08 10.28
CA ASP A 31 3.53 -3.04 11.24
C ASP A 31 3.28 -1.65 11.80
N GLN A 32 4.32 -0.85 11.92
CA GLN A 32 4.18 0.48 12.52
C GLN A 32 3.36 1.43 11.66
N TYR A 33 3.18 1.10 10.39
CA TYR A 33 2.45 1.96 9.47
C TYR A 33 0.98 1.57 9.32
N ILE A 34 0.58 0.45 9.88
CA ILE A 34 -0.81 -0.01 9.77
C ILE A 34 -1.73 1.01 10.42
N GLY A 35 -2.82 1.32 9.73
CA GLY A 35 -3.79 2.30 10.20
C GLY A 35 -3.48 3.72 9.80
N LYS A 36 -2.32 3.97 9.23
CA LYS A 36 -1.95 5.31 8.81
C LYS A 36 -2.54 5.64 7.46
N ILE A 37 -2.81 6.93 7.27
CA ILE A 37 -3.21 7.46 5.97
C ILE A 37 -1.97 8.06 5.34
N THR A 38 -1.68 7.67 4.11
CA THR A 38 -0.49 8.13 3.42
C THR A 38 -0.77 8.26 1.94
N LYS A 39 0.19 8.77 1.20
CA LYS A 39 0.04 9.02 -0.24
C LYS A 39 0.90 8.03 -1.03
N ILE A 40 0.38 7.58 -2.16
CA ILE A 40 1.13 6.73 -3.08
C ILE A 40 2.10 7.63 -3.86
N ILE A 41 3.40 7.36 -3.74
CA ILE A 41 4.38 8.16 -4.46
C ILE A 41 4.83 7.50 -5.76
N SER A 42 4.70 6.17 -5.86
CA SER A 42 5.09 5.49 -7.07
C SER A 42 4.38 4.16 -7.18
N ILE A 43 4.05 3.75 -8.39
CA ILE A 43 3.47 2.45 -8.66
C ILE A 43 4.26 1.83 -9.79
N ILE A 44 4.83 0.65 -9.54
CA ILE A 44 5.56 -0.08 -10.58
C ILE A 44 4.71 -1.27 -10.97
N PRO A 45 4.16 -1.29 -12.19
CA PRO A 45 3.28 -2.38 -12.58
C PRO A 45 4.05 -3.67 -12.80
N CYS A 46 3.35 -4.78 -12.60
CA CYS A 46 3.90 -6.08 -12.93
C CYS A 46 4.03 -6.18 -14.45
N MET A 47 5.24 -6.46 -14.92
CA MET A 47 5.52 -6.39 -16.35
C MET A 47 5.51 -7.75 -17.03
N ASP A 48 5.64 -8.83 -16.29
CA ASP A 48 5.81 -10.12 -16.92
C ASP A 48 4.53 -10.94 -17.05
N GLY A 49 3.41 -10.42 -16.53
CA GLY A 49 2.14 -11.08 -16.68
C GLY A 49 1.95 -12.32 -15.82
N SER A 50 2.80 -12.50 -14.83
CA SER A 50 2.67 -13.61 -13.92
C SER A 50 1.38 -13.49 -13.11
N PHE A 51 0.72 -14.61 -12.87
CA PHE A 51 -0.51 -14.59 -12.08
C PHE A 51 -0.28 -14.27 -10.63
N ASP A 52 0.91 -14.57 -10.14
CA ASP A 52 1.19 -14.44 -8.72
C ASP A 52 1.79 -13.10 -8.37
N GLU A 53 2.05 -12.26 -9.35
CA GLU A 53 2.69 -11.00 -9.08
C GLU A 53 1.70 -9.87 -9.01
N GLU A 54 2.00 -8.95 -8.13
CA GLU A 54 1.18 -7.76 -7.88
C GLU A 54 1.99 -6.54 -8.25
N ASP A 55 1.27 -5.47 -8.59
CA ASP A 55 1.94 -4.19 -8.77
C ASP A 55 2.63 -3.81 -7.46
N GLU A 56 3.74 -3.10 -7.59
CA GLU A 56 4.49 -2.64 -6.43
C GLU A 56 4.08 -1.21 -6.10
N TYR A 57 3.65 -1.00 -4.88
CA TYR A 57 3.23 0.31 -4.42
C TYR A 57 4.26 0.86 -3.44
N TYR A 58 4.65 2.11 -3.65
CA TYR A 58 5.60 2.79 -2.78
C TYR A 58 4.88 3.97 -2.15
N LEU A 59 5.01 4.11 -0.84
CA LEU A 59 4.22 5.07 -0.08
C LEU A 59 5.10 6.11 0.58
N GLU A 60 4.49 7.26 0.85
CA GLU A 60 5.19 8.37 1.44
C GLU A 60 5.56 8.13 2.91
N CYS A 61 4.74 7.37 3.61
CA CYS A 61 4.93 7.21 5.06
C CYS A 61 6.26 6.56 5.42
N ASP A 62 6.79 5.71 4.54
CA ASP A 62 8.08 5.08 4.78
C ASP A 62 9.12 5.56 3.78
N ASN A 63 8.83 6.63 3.09
CA ASN A 63 9.74 7.26 2.15
C ASN A 63 10.14 6.32 1.01
N GLY A 64 9.21 5.46 0.60
CA GLY A 64 9.43 4.53 -0.50
C GLY A 64 10.31 3.36 -0.15
N ARG A 65 10.46 3.07 1.14
CA ARG A 65 11.39 2.04 1.58
C ARG A 65 10.86 0.62 1.38
N PHE A 66 9.56 0.41 1.60
CA PHE A 66 8.98 -0.91 1.49
C PHE A 66 8.12 -1.02 0.25
N VAL A 67 7.93 -2.26 -0.21
CA VAL A 67 7.03 -2.55 -1.31
C VAL A 67 5.70 -2.99 -0.71
N TRP A 68 4.62 -2.32 -1.09
CA TRP A 68 3.29 -2.59 -0.55
C TRP A 68 2.41 -3.20 -1.62
N SER A 69 1.43 -4.00 -1.19
CA SER A 69 0.46 -4.62 -2.08
C SER A 69 -0.89 -3.93 -1.93
N ASN A 70 -1.66 -3.88 -3.00
CA ASN A 70 -2.97 -3.24 -2.96
C ASN A 70 -4.03 -4.02 -2.20
N ILE A 71 -3.69 -5.20 -1.69
CA ILE A 71 -4.69 -6.04 -1.02
C ILE A 71 -5.25 -5.40 0.23
N HIS A 72 -4.54 -4.44 0.83
CA HIS A 72 -5.01 -3.79 2.04
C HIS A 72 -4.89 -2.26 1.98
N LEU A 73 -4.85 -1.70 0.80
CA LEU A 73 -4.80 -0.25 0.63
C LEU A 73 -6.20 0.25 0.29
N THR A 74 -6.78 1.05 1.17
CA THR A 74 -8.11 1.60 0.96
C THR A 74 -8.00 3.07 0.58
N LYS A 75 -8.53 3.41 -0.58
CA LYS A 75 -8.48 4.79 -1.04
C LYS A 75 -9.28 5.70 -0.13
N VAL A 76 -8.72 6.85 0.22
CA VAL A 76 -9.38 7.85 1.05
C VAL A 76 -9.54 9.11 0.23
N GLU A 77 -10.70 9.75 0.37
CA GLU A 77 -10.97 10.98 -0.35
C GLU A 77 -10.21 12.14 0.29
N PRO A 78 -9.36 12.84 -0.45
CA PRO A 78 -8.57 13.92 0.13
C PRO A 78 -9.41 15.00 0.81
N GLN A 79 -10.54 15.34 0.22
CA GLN A 79 -11.35 16.39 0.81
C GLN A 79 -11.95 16.02 2.13
N LYS A 80 -11.96 14.74 2.48
CA LYS A 80 -12.49 14.32 3.77
C LYS A 80 -11.50 14.48 4.88
N VAL A 81 -10.24 14.68 4.54
CA VAL A 81 -9.22 14.96 5.54
C VAL A 81 -8.90 16.43 5.63
N LYS A 82 -9.59 17.22 4.85
CA LYS A 82 -9.38 18.63 4.85
C LYS A 82 -9.94 19.24 6.11
N LEU A 83 -9.16 20.08 6.73
CA LEU A 83 -9.54 20.68 8.00
C LEU A 83 -9.55 22.20 7.90
N PHE A 84 -10.41 22.76 8.64
CA PHE A 84 -10.55 24.21 8.70
C PHE A 84 -10.85 24.68 10.04
#